data_a44989107dcc2b1a3d8d0ed24712db7a
#
_entry.id   a44989107dcc2b1a3d8d0ed24712db7a
#
_cell.length_a   1.000
_cell.length_b   1.000
_cell.length_c   1.000
_cell.angle_alpha   90.00
_cell.angle_beta   90.00
_cell.angle_gamma   90.00
#
_symmetry.space_group_name_H-M   'P 1'
#
loop_
_entity.id
_entity.type
_entity.pdbx_description
1 polymer ?
#
loop_
_entity_poly.entity_id
_entity_poly.type
_entity_poly.pdbx_seq_one_letter_code
_entity_poly.pdbx_strand_id
1 'polypeptide(L)'
;GGMWRSDDGGKSWKNIGLKDGRHIIRIVIHPRNPDVAWVAVMGHLFGPNEERGVYKTIDGGKTWKRTLFVNNQTGCSDLVMEPGNPNVFYAGTWRLIRTPYSLESGGEGSGLWKSEDGGETWKNITASKGLPKGVWGIVGVAVAPSNTDRIYAIIENKTGGLYMSADGGNTWSLTSSDNNIRQRAWYYTKVYVDPKNENKVYCPNVGFMRSTDGGRSFQSINTPHGDHHDLWIDPEDGNRMVVADDGGGQVSFDGGNSWSTMMNQPTVQVYRISTDNAFPYRILGGQQDNGAFRIKSRTYGFGITASDMENAAGSESGYVVADPLNPEITYGGNYMG
;
A
#
# COMPACT_ATOMS: atom_id res chain seq x y z
N GLY A 1 12.73 -11.84 0.97
CA GLY A 1 12.57 -10.77 1.97
C GLY A 1 13.82 -9.93 2.13
N GLY A 2 13.71 -8.91 2.96
CA GLY A 2 14.80 -8.02 3.27
C GLY A 2 14.96 -6.84 2.31
N MET A 3 16.05 -6.09 2.53
CA MET A 3 16.38 -4.91 1.76
C MET A 3 17.24 -5.25 0.55
N TRP A 4 16.91 -4.61 -0.57
CA TRP A 4 17.64 -4.76 -1.83
C TRP A 4 18.04 -3.39 -2.35
N ARG A 5 19.24 -3.28 -2.91
CA ARG A 5 19.78 -2.07 -3.49
C ARG A 5 20.31 -2.33 -4.91
N SER A 6 20.02 -1.40 -5.80
CA SER A 6 20.64 -1.30 -7.13
C SER A 6 21.50 -0.05 -7.20
N ASP A 7 22.68 -0.18 -7.77
CA ASP A 7 23.62 0.93 -8.02
C ASP A 7 23.77 1.22 -9.52
N ASP A 8 22.95 0.57 -10.38
CA ASP A 8 23.05 0.63 -11.85
C ASP A 8 21.69 0.90 -12.55
N GLY A 9 20.77 1.58 -11.85
CA GLY A 9 19.44 1.92 -12.39
C GLY A 9 18.50 0.72 -12.52
N GLY A 10 18.63 -0.26 -11.64
CA GLY A 10 17.73 -1.42 -11.57
C GLY A 10 18.14 -2.59 -12.45
N LYS A 11 19.29 -2.53 -13.12
CA LYS A 11 19.80 -3.63 -13.97
C LYS A 11 20.27 -4.82 -13.14
N SER A 12 20.86 -4.56 -11.99
CA SER A 12 21.23 -5.58 -11.01
C SER A 12 20.82 -5.18 -9.60
N TRP A 13 20.60 -6.18 -8.73
CA TRP A 13 20.13 -5.97 -7.37
C TRP A 13 20.94 -6.82 -6.39
N LYS A 14 21.33 -6.19 -5.28
CA LYS A 14 22.06 -6.82 -4.18
C LYS A 14 21.21 -6.78 -2.92
N ASN A 15 21.08 -7.91 -2.23
CA ASN A 15 20.50 -7.93 -0.89
C ASN A 15 21.48 -7.25 0.09
N ILE A 16 20.98 -6.27 0.84
CA ILE A 16 21.75 -5.45 1.78
C ILE A 16 21.28 -5.65 3.23
N GLY A 17 20.64 -6.76 3.55
CA GLY A 17 20.27 -7.14 4.91
C GLY A 17 18.77 -7.23 5.19
N LEU A 18 18.42 -7.30 6.46
CA LEU A 18 17.07 -7.43 7.00
C LEU A 18 16.28 -8.60 6.37
N LYS A 19 16.93 -9.72 6.06
CA LYS A 19 16.35 -10.87 5.35
C LYS A 19 15.14 -11.45 6.06
N ASP A 20 15.21 -11.55 7.39
CA ASP A 20 14.14 -12.12 8.22
C ASP A 20 13.06 -11.09 8.58
N GLY A 21 13.25 -9.82 8.21
CA GLY A 21 12.23 -8.79 8.33
C GLY A 21 11.01 -9.02 7.43
N ARG A 22 11.14 -9.84 6.40
CA ARG A 22 10.09 -10.30 5.47
C ARG A 22 9.35 -9.15 4.77
N HIS A 23 8.44 -8.48 5.49
CA HIS A 23 7.61 -7.41 4.94
C HIS A 23 8.21 -6.05 5.29
N ILE A 24 8.73 -5.37 4.29
CA ILE A 24 9.21 -4.00 4.37
C ILE A 24 8.10 -3.10 3.85
N ILE A 25 7.53 -2.29 4.73
CA ILE A 25 6.35 -1.48 4.42
C ILE A 25 6.73 -0.12 3.84
N ARG A 26 7.81 0.49 4.36
CA ARG A 26 8.26 1.81 3.92
C ARG A 26 9.78 1.91 3.96
N ILE A 27 10.31 2.59 2.96
CA ILE A 27 11.73 2.95 2.89
C ILE A 27 11.80 4.47 2.75
N VAL A 28 12.53 5.12 3.63
CA VAL A 28 12.77 6.57 3.60
C VAL A 28 14.26 6.79 3.43
N ILE A 29 14.65 7.51 2.37
CA ILE A 29 16.05 7.83 2.08
C ILE A 29 16.30 9.28 2.45
N HIS A 30 17.43 9.56 3.09
CA HIS A 30 17.82 10.92 3.45
C HIS A 30 18.02 11.78 2.18
N PRO A 31 17.39 12.97 2.08
CA PRO A 31 17.27 13.71 0.81
C PRO A 31 18.60 14.20 0.24
N ARG A 32 19.66 14.25 1.06
CA ARG A 32 20.99 14.73 0.64
C ARG A 32 22.12 13.72 0.83
N ASN A 33 21.82 12.55 1.38
CA ASN A 33 22.83 11.51 1.60
C ASN A 33 22.22 10.12 1.38
N PRO A 34 22.39 9.49 0.22
CA PRO A 34 21.80 8.21 -0.11
C PRO A 34 22.34 7.03 0.71
N ASP A 35 23.42 7.22 1.47
CA ASP A 35 23.93 6.21 2.39
C ASP A 35 23.17 6.17 3.72
N VAL A 36 22.31 7.17 3.98
CA VAL A 36 21.45 7.21 5.15
C VAL A 36 20.01 6.88 4.76
N ALA A 37 19.46 5.85 5.37
CA ALA A 37 18.09 5.44 5.13
C ALA A 37 17.44 4.84 6.39
N TRP A 38 16.11 4.92 6.44
CA TRP A 38 15.27 4.32 7.47
C TRP A 38 14.28 3.36 6.83
N VAL A 39 13.97 2.29 7.53
CA VAL A 39 13.11 1.21 7.02
C VAL A 39 12.10 0.79 8.07
N ALA A 40 10.83 0.80 7.68
CA ALA A 40 9.74 0.24 8.47
C ALA A 40 9.61 -1.25 8.20
N VAL A 41 9.85 -2.08 9.21
CA VAL A 41 9.80 -3.53 9.13
C VAL A 41 8.57 -4.04 9.87
N MET A 42 7.66 -4.66 9.12
CA MET A 42 6.48 -5.31 9.68
C MET A 42 6.79 -6.70 10.26
N GLY A 43 7.76 -7.39 9.68
CA GLY A 43 8.12 -8.76 10.07
C GLY A 43 7.23 -9.83 9.42
N HIS A 44 7.17 -11.01 10.03
CA HIS A 44 6.32 -12.11 9.57
C HIS A 44 4.84 -11.80 9.82
N LEU A 45 3.96 -12.21 8.90
CA LEU A 45 2.51 -12.17 9.15
C LEU A 45 2.03 -13.33 10.02
N PHE A 46 2.64 -14.50 9.89
CA PHE A 46 2.19 -15.77 10.48
C PHE A 46 3.00 -16.17 11.72
N GLY A 47 3.37 -15.23 12.55
CA GLY A 47 4.03 -15.50 13.81
C GLY A 47 4.86 -14.36 14.36
N PRO A 48 5.36 -14.49 15.59
CA PRO A 48 6.28 -13.54 16.19
C PRO A 48 7.58 -13.44 15.39
N ASN A 49 8.22 -12.27 15.42
CA ASN A 49 9.44 -12.01 14.68
C ASN A 49 10.26 -10.91 15.36
N GLU A 50 11.52 -11.20 15.66
CA GLU A 50 12.40 -10.28 16.38
C GLU A 50 12.89 -9.11 15.51
N GLU A 51 12.79 -9.18 14.17
CA GLU A 51 13.24 -8.14 13.24
C GLU A 51 12.19 -7.05 12.98
N ARG A 52 11.09 -7.03 13.73
CA ARG A 52 10.06 -5.98 13.66
C ARG A 52 10.58 -4.63 14.15
N GLY A 53 10.05 -3.53 13.60
CA GLY A 53 10.32 -2.17 14.06
C GLY A 53 10.88 -1.22 13.02
N VAL A 54 11.58 -0.18 13.45
CA VAL A 54 12.27 0.77 12.55
C VAL A 54 13.77 0.51 12.61
N TYR A 55 14.38 0.44 11.43
CA TYR A 55 15.83 0.31 11.28
C TYR A 55 16.40 1.51 10.54
N LYS A 56 17.64 1.87 10.89
CA LYS A 56 18.42 2.93 10.28
C LYS A 56 19.77 2.42 9.80
N THR A 57 20.19 2.84 8.64
CA THR A 57 21.57 2.70 8.14
C THR A 57 22.18 4.07 7.92
N ILE A 58 23.50 4.18 8.06
CA ILE A 58 24.30 5.37 7.74
C ILE A 58 25.46 5.06 6.78
N ASP A 59 25.50 3.84 6.25
CA ASP A 59 26.60 3.31 5.44
C ASP A 59 26.12 2.61 4.15
N GLY A 60 24.95 2.99 3.66
CA GLY A 60 24.37 2.47 2.43
C GLY A 60 23.83 1.05 2.56
N GLY A 61 23.43 0.66 3.77
CA GLY A 61 22.86 -0.65 4.04
C GLY A 61 23.87 -1.76 4.32
N LYS A 62 25.14 -1.42 4.58
CA LYS A 62 26.15 -2.40 5.01
C LYS A 62 25.86 -2.87 6.43
N THR A 63 25.40 -1.95 7.30
CA THR A 63 24.94 -2.23 8.66
C THR A 63 23.59 -1.58 8.92
N TRP A 64 22.80 -2.19 9.80
CA TRP A 64 21.48 -1.73 10.21
C TRP A 64 21.37 -1.69 11.72
N LYS A 65 21.00 -0.53 12.27
CA LYS A 65 20.67 -0.34 13.69
C LYS A 65 19.16 -0.31 13.85
N ARG A 66 18.60 -1.17 14.71
CA ARG A 66 17.19 -1.07 15.10
C ARG A 66 17.02 0.08 16.09
N THR A 67 16.22 1.09 15.73
CA THR A 67 16.03 2.31 16.54
C THR A 67 14.67 2.34 17.23
N LEU A 68 13.65 1.65 16.68
CA LEU A 68 12.37 1.44 17.35
C LEU A 68 12.05 -0.06 17.39
N PHE A 69 11.82 -0.57 18.58
CA PHE A 69 11.30 -1.92 18.81
C PHE A 69 10.27 -1.89 19.93
N VAL A 70 9.09 -2.40 19.69
CA VAL A 70 8.02 -2.48 20.68
C VAL A 70 8.00 -3.88 21.30
N ASN A 71 7.73 -4.89 20.50
CA ASN A 71 7.80 -6.30 20.86
C ASN A 71 7.82 -7.17 19.59
N ASN A 72 7.93 -8.48 19.73
CA ASN A 72 8.03 -9.40 18.59
C ASN A 72 6.69 -9.69 17.88
N GLN A 73 5.58 -9.11 18.32
CA GLN A 73 4.26 -9.20 17.66
C GLN A 73 3.86 -7.89 16.96
N THR A 74 4.59 -6.79 17.23
CA THR A 74 4.24 -5.45 16.75
C THR A 74 5.31 -4.95 15.78
N GLY A 75 4.92 -4.78 14.50
CA GLY A 75 5.79 -4.21 13.47
C GLY A 75 5.51 -2.73 13.23
N CYS A 76 6.26 -2.14 12.30
CA CYS A 76 6.03 -0.78 11.84
C CYS A 76 5.15 -0.81 10.59
N SER A 77 3.98 -0.16 10.64
CA SER A 77 2.99 -0.12 9.56
C SER A 77 3.12 1.10 8.63
N ASP A 78 3.77 2.15 9.11
CA ASP A 78 4.07 3.33 8.31
C ASP A 78 5.26 4.10 8.90
N LEU A 79 5.97 4.85 8.05
CA LEU A 79 7.12 5.66 8.44
C LEU A 79 7.22 6.86 7.51
N VAL A 80 7.13 8.06 8.08
CA VAL A 80 7.14 9.31 7.34
C VAL A 80 8.17 10.26 7.93
N MET A 81 9.04 10.80 7.08
CA MET A 81 9.93 11.91 7.41
C MET A 81 9.22 13.24 7.18
N GLU A 82 9.41 14.19 8.08
CA GLU A 82 8.94 15.54 7.86
C GLU A 82 9.58 16.14 6.60
N PRO A 83 8.79 16.65 5.64
CA PRO A 83 9.32 17.24 4.43
C PRO A 83 10.35 18.35 4.70
N GLY A 84 11.54 18.19 4.12
CA GLY A 84 12.64 19.15 4.31
C GLY A 84 13.42 19.02 5.62
N ASN A 85 12.97 18.23 6.58
CA ASN A 85 13.62 18.10 7.90
C ASN A 85 13.90 16.63 8.26
N PRO A 86 15.09 16.10 7.98
CA PRO A 86 15.42 14.70 8.24
C PRO A 86 15.64 14.37 9.74
N ASN A 87 15.42 15.33 10.65
CA ASN A 87 15.47 15.07 12.07
C ASN A 87 14.11 14.62 12.64
N VAL A 88 13.00 14.95 11.96
CA VAL A 88 11.65 14.65 12.47
C VAL A 88 11.01 13.53 11.68
N PHE A 89 10.53 12.52 12.41
CA PHE A 89 9.83 11.35 11.86
C PHE A 89 8.58 11.03 12.65
N TYR A 90 7.61 10.42 11.93
CA TYR A 90 6.44 9.78 12.53
C TYR A 90 6.39 8.33 12.09
N ALA A 91 6.07 7.43 13.02
CA ALA A 91 5.96 6.01 12.75
C ALA A 91 4.66 5.44 13.33
N GLY A 92 3.91 4.71 12.51
CA GLY A 92 2.80 3.88 12.96
C GLY A 92 3.31 2.51 13.35
N THR A 93 2.89 1.99 14.51
CA THR A 93 3.16 0.61 14.88
C THR A 93 1.87 -0.19 14.93
N TRP A 94 1.95 -1.47 14.59
CA TRP A 94 0.78 -2.33 14.43
C TRP A 94 1.07 -3.76 14.91
N ARG A 95 0.30 -4.20 15.91
CA ARG A 95 0.24 -5.61 16.27
C ARG A 95 -0.68 -6.33 15.30
N LEU A 96 -0.14 -7.28 14.56
CA LEU A 96 -0.88 -8.12 13.61
C LEU A 96 -0.54 -9.58 13.84
N ILE A 97 -1.57 -10.40 14.00
CA ILE A 97 -1.45 -11.86 14.01
C ILE A 97 -2.39 -12.42 12.95
N ARG A 98 -1.83 -13.19 12.03
CA ARG A 98 -2.60 -13.87 11.00
C ARG A 98 -2.40 -15.38 11.09
N THR A 99 -3.51 -16.11 11.01
CA THR A 99 -3.54 -17.56 10.86
C THR A 99 -4.29 -17.91 9.56
N PRO A 100 -4.30 -19.17 9.10
CA PRO A 100 -5.10 -19.56 7.94
C PRO A 100 -6.61 -19.28 8.07
N TYR A 101 -7.10 -19.12 9.27
CA TYR A 101 -8.53 -18.97 9.57
C TYR A 101 -8.88 -17.72 10.40
N SER A 102 -7.91 -16.91 10.80
CA SER A 102 -8.15 -15.71 11.59
C SER A 102 -7.17 -14.58 11.25
N LEU A 103 -7.60 -13.37 11.51
CA LEU A 103 -6.79 -12.17 11.50
C LEU A 103 -7.13 -11.33 12.73
N GLU A 104 -6.12 -11.08 13.56
CA GLU A 104 -6.23 -10.17 14.70
C GLU A 104 -5.49 -8.88 14.36
N SER A 105 -6.25 -7.80 14.17
CA SER A 105 -5.70 -6.46 13.96
C SER A 105 -5.76 -5.67 15.25
N GLY A 106 -4.61 -5.17 15.67
CA GLY A 106 -4.51 -4.33 16.87
C GLY A 106 -4.12 -5.06 18.13
N GLY A 107 -3.82 -4.27 19.15
CA GLY A 107 -3.41 -4.75 20.46
C GLY A 107 -2.39 -3.86 21.13
N GLU A 108 -1.85 -4.35 22.26
CA GLU A 108 -0.77 -3.68 22.97
C GLU A 108 0.45 -3.49 22.05
N GLY A 109 0.96 -2.27 22.01
CA GLY A 109 2.07 -1.89 21.15
C GLY A 109 1.66 -1.25 19.82
N SER A 110 0.42 -1.38 19.36
CA SER A 110 -0.08 -0.55 18.24
C SER A 110 -0.18 0.91 18.67
N GLY A 111 0.29 1.82 17.82
CA GLY A 111 0.26 3.24 18.17
C GLY A 111 1.01 4.14 17.22
N LEU A 112 1.17 5.39 17.64
CA LEU A 112 1.86 6.43 16.90
C LEU A 112 3.07 6.92 17.69
N TRP A 113 4.19 7.07 16.98
CA TRP A 113 5.48 7.46 17.55
C TRP A 113 6.05 8.66 16.80
N LYS A 114 6.79 9.51 17.51
CA LYS A 114 7.53 10.65 16.96
C LYS A 114 8.99 10.57 17.35
N SER A 115 9.87 10.89 16.42
CA SER A 115 11.30 11.13 16.63
C SER A 115 11.62 12.58 16.26
N GLU A 116 12.55 13.19 16.98
CA GLU A 116 13.04 14.56 16.73
C GLU A 116 14.58 14.61 16.60
N ASP A 117 15.22 13.45 16.51
CA ASP A 117 16.67 13.28 16.43
C ASP A 117 17.12 12.40 15.25
N GLY A 118 16.37 12.44 14.16
CA GLY A 118 16.70 11.67 12.97
C GLY A 118 16.44 10.16 13.13
N GLY A 119 15.43 9.80 13.90
CA GLY A 119 15.02 8.43 14.11
C GLY A 119 15.95 7.62 15.04
N GLU A 120 16.77 8.27 15.86
CA GLU A 120 17.62 7.59 16.84
C GLU A 120 16.83 7.18 18.08
N THR A 121 15.95 8.06 18.56
CA THR A 121 15.05 7.79 19.69
C THR A 121 13.60 8.15 19.33
N TRP A 122 12.65 7.50 20.01
CA TRP A 122 11.24 7.60 19.69
C TRP A 122 10.40 7.84 20.93
N LYS A 123 9.51 8.81 20.85
CA LYS A 123 8.50 9.10 21.87
C LYS A 123 7.15 8.53 21.42
N ASN A 124 6.54 7.72 22.28
CA ASN A 124 5.17 7.25 22.05
C ASN A 124 4.20 8.44 22.26
N ILE A 125 3.44 8.79 21.22
CA ILE A 125 2.45 9.88 21.21
C ILE A 125 1.02 9.36 21.05
N THR A 126 0.79 8.07 21.18
CA THR A 126 -0.53 7.42 21.06
C THR A 126 -1.56 8.03 22.03
N ALA A 127 -1.14 8.48 23.19
CA ALA A 127 -1.99 9.09 24.21
C ALA A 127 -2.11 10.63 24.09
N SER A 128 -1.62 11.24 23.01
CA SER A 128 -1.74 12.68 22.78
C SER A 128 -3.19 13.14 22.82
N LYS A 129 -3.41 14.37 23.33
CA LYS A 129 -4.75 14.95 23.48
C LYS A 129 -5.50 14.93 22.16
N GLY A 130 -6.72 14.39 22.16
CA GLY A 130 -7.62 14.34 21.01
C GLY A 130 -7.54 13.04 20.20
N LEU A 131 -6.51 12.22 20.38
CA LEU A 131 -6.44 10.89 19.76
C LEU A 131 -7.38 9.89 20.43
N PRO A 132 -7.83 8.83 19.71
CA PRO A 132 -8.79 7.86 20.23
C PRO A 132 -8.18 7.03 21.36
N LYS A 133 -8.99 6.70 22.37
CA LYS A 133 -8.60 5.82 23.47
C LYS A 133 -8.85 4.36 23.13
N GLY A 134 -8.25 3.46 23.90
CA GLY A 134 -8.44 2.01 23.78
C GLY A 134 -7.47 1.37 22.78
N VAL A 135 -7.84 0.19 22.29
CA VAL A 135 -6.99 -0.60 21.41
C VAL A 135 -6.94 0.03 20.01
N TRP A 136 -5.73 0.20 19.50
CA TRP A 136 -5.50 0.60 18.12
C TRP A 136 -5.15 -0.62 17.26
N GLY A 137 -5.60 -0.58 16.00
CA GLY A 137 -5.13 -1.43 14.94
C GLY A 137 -4.03 -0.75 14.15
N ILE A 138 -4.11 -0.84 12.84
CA ILE A 138 -3.14 -0.22 11.93
C ILE A 138 -3.27 1.31 11.92
N VAL A 139 -2.14 1.99 11.70
CA VAL A 139 -2.05 3.45 11.58
C VAL A 139 -1.31 3.82 10.30
N GLY A 140 -1.89 4.72 9.52
CA GLY A 140 -1.22 5.45 8.45
C GLY A 140 -1.03 6.91 8.85
N VAL A 141 0.09 7.54 8.47
CA VAL A 141 0.42 8.91 8.84
C VAL A 141 0.95 9.69 7.64
N ALA A 142 0.63 10.99 7.56
CA ALA A 142 1.19 11.90 6.56
C ALA A 142 1.43 13.29 7.15
N VAL A 143 2.54 13.90 6.76
CA VAL A 143 2.88 15.29 7.06
C VAL A 143 2.66 16.12 5.80
N ALA A 144 1.95 17.25 5.92
CA ALA A 144 1.70 18.11 4.77
C ALA A 144 2.98 18.87 4.36
N PRO A 145 3.46 18.72 3.10
CA PRO A 145 4.70 19.36 2.68
C PRO A 145 4.62 20.90 2.68
N SER A 146 3.44 21.46 2.42
CA SER A 146 3.22 22.92 2.43
C SER A 146 3.12 23.54 3.83
N ASN A 147 2.91 22.70 4.86
CA ASN A 147 2.81 23.12 6.25
C ASN A 147 3.12 21.94 7.17
N THR A 148 4.33 21.81 7.66
CA THR A 148 4.79 20.64 8.42
C THR A 148 4.20 20.51 9.83
N ASP A 149 3.57 21.56 10.36
CA ASP A 149 2.75 21.46 11.57
C ASP A 149 1.42 20.70 11.33
N ARG A 150 0.99 20.62 10.06
CA ARG A 150 -0.21 19.89 9.65
C ARG A 150 0.10 18.41 9.40
N ILE A 151 -0.46 17.56 10.27
CA ILE A 151 -0.27 16.13 10.21
C ILE A 151 -1.62 15.44 10.18
N TYR A 152 -1.73 14.39 9.39
CA TYR A 152 -2.90 13.54 9.34
C TYR A 152 -2.53 12.13 9.81
N ALA A 153 -3.42 11.51 10.58
CA ALA A 153 -3.30 10.10 10.97
C ALA A 153 -4.64 9.39 10.75
N ILE A 154 -4.65 8.37 9.93
CA ILE A 154 -5.79 7.49 9.77
C ILE A 154 -5.61 6.29 10.70
N ILE A 155 -6.58 6.05 11.58
CA ILE A 155 -6.42 5.13 12.71
C ILE A 155 -7.54 4.10 12.73
N GLU A 156 -7.17 2.83 12.70
CA GLU A 156 -8.08 1.73 13.00
C GLU A 156 -8.31 1.65 14.51
N ASN A 157 -9.54 1.98 14.93
CA ASN A 157 -9.97 1.96 16.32
C ASN A 157 -11.51 1.93 16.35
N LYS A 158 -12.11 1.58 17.48
CA LYS A 158 -13.57 1.60 17.65
C LYS A 158 -14.17 2.97 17.35
N THR A 159 -13.49 4.05 17.74
CA THR A 159 -13.81 5.44 17.40
C THR A 159 -12.82 6.01 16.39
N GLY A 160 -12.30 5.14 15.53
CA GLY A 160 -11.28 5.47 14.54
C GLY A 160 -11.79 6.35 13.40
N GLY A 161 -10.86 6.85 12.63
CA GLY A 161 -11.11 7.75 11.51
C GLY A 161 -9.84 8.46 11.10
N LEU A 162 -10.00 9.56 10.36
CA LEU A 162 -8.93 10.49 10.05
C LEU A 162 -8.84 11.55 11.14
N TYR A 163 -7.69 11.63 11.77
CA TYR A 163 -7.33 12.64 12.76
C TYR A 163 -6.36 13.64 12.14
N MET A 164 -6.43 14.88 12.57
CA MET A 164 -5.58 15.97 12.12
C MET A 164 -4.98 16.70 13.32
N SER A 165 -3.68 16.98 13.22
CA SER A 165 -2.96 17.92 14.08
C SER A 165 -2.60 19.17 13.29
N ALA A 166 -2.54 20.32 13.96
CA ALA A 166 -2.08 21.59 13.41
C ALA A 166 -0.90 22.16 14.23
N ASP A 167 -0.28 21.33 15.07
CA ASP A 167 0.77 21.73 16.03
C ASP A 167 1.89 20.67 16.13
N GLY A 168 2.23 20.05 15.02
CA GLY A 168 3.34 19.10 14.96
C GLY A 168 3.07 17.78 15.73
N GLY A 169 1.79 17.40 15.91
CA GLY A 169 1.40 16.15 16.57
C GLY A 169 1.22 16.26 18.09
N ASN A 170 1.20 17.47 18.66
CA ASN A 170 0.98 17.65 20.10
C ASN A 170 -0.49 17.46 20.48
N THR A 171 -1.41 18.03 19.67
CA THR A 171 -2.86 17.86 19.84
C THR A 171 -3.52 17.45 18.54
N TRP A 172 -4.65 16.75 18.64
CA TRP A 172 -5.35 16.15 17.51
C TRP A 172 -6.84 16.37 17.58
N SER A 173 -7.48 16.41 16.43
CA SER A 173 -8.93 16.43 16.29
C SER A 173 -9.39 15.41 15.25
N LEU A 174 -10.49 14.71 15.51
CA LEU A 174 -11.15 13.86 14.52
C LEU A 174 -11.74 14.75 13.43
N THR A 175 -11.33 14.57 12.18
CA THR A 175 -11.87 15.29 11.02
C THR A 175 -12.96 14.50 10.31
N SER A 176 -12.78 13.18 10.19
CA SER A 176 -13.77 12.31 9.55
C SER A 176 -13.77 10.92 10.16
N SER A 177 -14.97 10.40 10.37
CA SER A 177 -15.22 8.98 10.72
C SER A 177 -15.84 8.21 9.55
N ASP A 178 -15.80 8.75 8.33
CA ASP A 178 -16.35 8.11 7.14
C ASP A 178 -15.77 6.70 6.97
N ASN A 179 -16.65 5.72 6.79
CA ASN A 179 -16.23 4.34 6.63
C ASN A 179 -15.55 4.09 5.28
N ASN A 180 -15.84 4.91 4.26
CA ASN A 180 -15.26 4.75 2.93
C ASN A 180 -13.76 4.98 2.87
N ILE A 181 -13.18 5.73 3.84
CA ILE A 181 -11.74 5.94 3.92
C ILE A 181 -11.02 4.89 4.79
N ARG A 182 -11.75 3.95 5.41
CA ARG A 182 -11.20 2.98 6.37
C ARG A 182 -11.80 1.58 6.28
N GLN A 183 -12.43 1.24 5.15
CA GLN A 183 -12.90 -0.13 4.89
C GLN A 183 -11.71 -1.08 4.90
N ARG A 184 -11.89 -2.29 5.43
CA ARG A 184 -10.82 -3.28 5.55
C ARG A 184 -9.53 -2.65 6.08
N ALA A 185 -9.60 -1.97 7.24
CA ALA A 185 -8.52 -1.16 7.78
C ALA A 185 -7.18 -1.92 7.86
N TRP A 186 -7.23 -3.18 8.23
CA TRP A 186 -6.10 -4.10 8.27
C TRP A 186 -5.47 -4.40 6.89
N TYR A 187 -6.07 -3.95 5.79
CA TYR A 187 -5.59 -4.21 4.42
C TYR A 187 -5.08 -2.93 3.75
N TYR A 188 -5.74 -1.80 3.94
CA TYR A 188 -5.39 -0.52 3.33
C TYR A 188 -4.75 0.44 4.35
N THR A 189 -5.46 1.40 4.86
CA THR A 189 -5.08 2.39 5.87
C THR A 189 -3.84 3.20 5.51
N LYS A 190 -3.97 4.01 4.46
CA LYS A 190 -2.99 4.99 4.02
C LYS A 190 -3.65 6.36 3.90
N VAL A 191 -2.85 7.40 4.14
CA VAL A 191 -3.24 8.79 3.92
C VAL A 191 -2.10 9.54 3.25
N TYR A 192 -2.44 10.43 2.33
CA TYR A 192 -1.49 11.25 1.59
C TYR A 192 -1.99 12.68 1.54
N VAL A 193 -1.08 13.64 1.48
CA VAL A 193 -1.40 15.07 1.39
C VAL A 193 -0.77 15.65 0.13
N ASP A 194 -1.54 16.49 -0.56
CA ASP A 194 -1.05 17.22 -1.72
C ASP A 194 0.16 18.08 -1.33
N PRO A 195 1.26 18.07 -2.10
CA PRO A 195 2.49 18.77 -1.73
C PRO A 195 2.35 20.29 -1.64
N LYS A 196 1.37 20.86 -2.32
CA LYS A 196 1.13 22.32 -2.40
C LYS A 196 -0.09 22.79 -1.61
N ASN A 197 -0.95 21.84 -1.15
CA ASN A 197 -2.19 22.18 -0.44
C ASN A 197 -2.46 21.25 0.74
N GLU A 198 -2.20 21.73 1.96
CA GLU A 198 -2.39 20.97 3.19
C GLU A 198 -3.83 20.48 3.44
N ASN A 199 -4.82 21.07 2.78
CA ASN A 199 -6.22 20.70 2.90
C ASN A 199 -6.68 19.67 1.85
N LYS A 200 -5.84 19.35 0.87
CA LYS A 200 -6.13 18.32 -0.14
C LYS A 200 -5.52 17.00 0.29
N VAL A 201 -6.38 16.08 0.71
CA VAL A 201 -6.01 14.82 1.35
C VAL A 201 -6.56 13.65 0.55
N TYR A 202 -5.77 12.60 0.41
CA TYR A 202 -6.15 11.38 -0.28
C TYR A 202 -6.10 10.19 0.65
N CYS A 203 -7.13 9.36 0.60
CA CYS A 203 -7.19 8.08 1.32
C CYS A 203 -7.45 6.97 0.30
N PRO A 204 -6.39 6.31 -0.21
CA PRO A 204 -6.54 5.08 -0.97
C PRO A 204 -7.16 4.00 -0.09
N ASN A 205 -8.17 3.33 -0.63
CA ASN A 205 -8.93 2.27 0.05
C ASN A 205 -9.60 1.40 -1.02
N VAL A 206 -10.68 0.69 -0.73
CA VAL A 206 -11.53 0.02 -1.73
C VAL A 206 -11.87 1.00 -2.86
N GLY A 207 -12.33 2.21 -2.53
CA GLY A 207 -12.41 3.35 -3.44
C GLY A 207 -11.24 4.31 -3.25
N PHE A 208 -10.88 5.07 -4.28
CA PHE A 208 -9.89 6.14 -4.18
C PHE A 208 -10.58 7.43 -3.73
N MET A 209 -10.33 7.87 -2.51
CA MET A 209 -11.06 8.96 -1.86
C MET A 209 -10.20 10.23 -1.77
N ARG A 210 -10.77 11.38 -2.13
CA ARG A 210 -10.14 12.70 -2.05
C ARG A 210 -10.97 13.67 -1.22
N SER A 211 -10.32 14.40 -0.33
CA SER A 211 -10.83 15.58 0.37
C SER A 211 -10.16 16.84 -0.16
N THR A 212 -10.86 17.97 -0.14
CA THR A 212 -10.32 19.32 -0.42
C THR A 212 -10.55 20.30 0.73
N ASP A 213 -11.07 19.82 1.85
CA ASP A 213 -11.46 20.59 3.02
C ASP A 213 -10.75 20.17 4.32
N GLY A 214 -9.56 19.61 4.18
CA GLY A 214 -8.75 19.14 5.32
C GLY A 214 -9.25 17.84 5.94
N GLY A 215 -9.83 16.97 5.12
CA GLY A 215 -10.29 15.65 5.56
C GLY A 215 -11.64 15.63 6.24
N ARG A 216 -12.46 16.71 6.12
CA ARG A 216 -13.81 16.75 6.71
C ARG A 216 -14.84 16.04 5.87
N SER A 217 -14.73 16.15 4.55
CA SER A 217 -15.56 15.44 3.59
C SER A 217 -14.71 14.79 2.51
N PHE A 218 -15.21 13.68 1.94
CA PHE A 218 -14.52 12.92 0.92
C PHE A 218 -15.40 12.69 -0.30
N GLN A 219 -14.77 12.71 -1.46
CA GLN A 219 -15.37 12.34 -2.74
C GLN A 219 -14.59 11.19 -3.35
N SER A 220 -15.27 10.25 -3.97
CA SER A 220 -14.64 9.19 -4.74
C SER A 220 -14.07 9.73 -6.04
N ILE A 221 -12.87 9.32 -6.39
CA ILE A 221 -12.24 9.53 -7.69
C ILE A 221 -12.33 8.23 -8.46
N ASN A 222 -12.75 8.30 -9.73
CA ASN A 222 -12.76 7.13 -10.60
C ASN A 222 -11.33 6.78 -11.01
N THR A 223 -10.95 5.56 -10.76
CA THR A 223 -9.70 4.92 -11.18
C THR A 223 -10.01 3.71 -12.06
N PRO A 224 -9.08 3.24 -12.90
CA PRO A 224 -9.32 2.06 -13.73
C PRO A 224 -9.61 0.77 -12.96
N HIS A 225 -9.13 0.66 -11.72
CA HIS A 225 -9.37 -0.46 -10.81
C HIS A 225 -9.64 0.04 -9.40
N GLY A 226 -10.22 -0.80 -8.54
CA GLY A 226 -10.37 -0.57 -7.12
C GLY A 226 -9.22 -1.12 -6.28
N ASP A 227 -9.43 -1.15 -4.96
CA ASP A 227 -8.50 -1.76 -4.01
C ASP A 227 -7.08 -1.15 -4.06
N HIS A 228 -7.00 0.13 -3.63
CA HIS A 228 -5.82 0.96 -3.76
C HIS A 228 -4.88 0.80 -2.56
N HIS A 229 -3.59 0.58 -2.82
CA HIS A 229 -2.58 0.28 -1.82
C HIS A 229 -1.55 1.38 -1.60
N ASP A 230 -1.21 2.15 -2.64
CA ASP A 230 -0.23 3.23 -2.51
C ASP A 230 -0.52 4.37 -3.48
N LEU A 231 -0.01 5.55 -3.16
CA LEU A 231 -0.11 6.76 -3.98
C LEU A 231 1.21 7.52 -3.90
N TRP A 232 1.76 7.85 -5.04
CA TRP A 232 2.81 8.84 -5.16
C TRP A 232 2.28 10.11 -5.84
N ILE A 233 2.64 11.27 -5.29
CA ILE A 233 2.32 12.58 -5.85
C ILE A 233 3.64 13.30 -6.09
N ASP A 234 3.83 13.87 -7.27
CA ASP A 234 5.01 14.64 -7.60
C ASP A 234 5.13 15.85 -6.64
N PRO A 235 6.25 15.99 -5.91
CA PRO A 235 6.43 17.10 -4.97
C PRO A 235 6.37 18.47 -5.61
N GLU A 236 6.70 18.58 -6.90
CA GLU A 236 6.70 19.84 -7.64
C GLU A 236 5.39 20.11 -8.38
N ASP A 237 4.64 19.07 -8.74
CA ASP A 237 3.39 19.18 -9.50
C ASP A 237 2.34 18.18 -8.99
N GLY A 238 1.44 18.63 -8.12
CA GLY A 238 0.34 17.82 -7.57
C GLY A 238 -0.65 17.26 -8.60
N ASN A 239 -0.51 17.60 -9.88
CA ASN A 239 -1.28 16.98 -10.97
C ASN A 239 -0.67 15.67 -11.44
N ARG A 240 0.62 15.44 -11.18
CA ARG A 240 1.30 14.20 -11.54
C ARG A 240 1.22 13.20 -10.39
N MET A 241 0.59 12.09 -10.68
CA MET A 241 0.33 11.06 -9.66
C MET A 241 0.55 9.67 -10.23
N VAL A 242 0.95 8.76 -9.35
CA VAL A 242 0.97 7.32 -9.62
C VAL A 242 0.18 6.64 -8.52
N VAL A 243 -0.83 5.88 -8.88
CA VAL A 243 -1.58 5.03 -7.95
C VAL A 243 -1.24 3.57 -8.19
N ALA A 244 -1.18 2.79 -7.13
CA ALA A 244 -1.05 1.34 -7.18
C ALA A 244 -2.29 0.71 -6.56
N ASP A 245 -2.88 -0.21 -7.31
CA ASP A 245 -4.07 -0.96 -6.93
C ASP A 245 -3.97 -2.43 -7.38
N ASP A 246 -5.00 -3.23 -7.12
CA ASP A 246 -4.99 -4.65 -7.47
C ASP A 246 -5.06 -4.90 -8.99
N GLY A 247 -5.34 -3.88 -9.80
CA GLY A 247 -5.22 -3.90 -11.26
C GLY A 247 -3.82 -3.57 -11.79
N GLY A 248 -2.94 -3.01 -10.93
CA GLY A 248 -1.57 -2.65 -11.30
C GLY A 248 -1.17 -1.23 -10.91
N GLY A 249 -0.49 -0.52 -11.78
CA GLY A 249 -0.08 0.87 -11.58
C GLY A 249 -0.59 1.79 -12.68
N GLN A 250 -1.17 2.92 -12.32
CA GLN A 250 -1.70 3.90 -13.26
C GLN A 250 -1.13 5.29 -12.97
N VAL A 251 -0.99 6.07 -14.02
CA VAL A 251 -0.45 7.43 -13.98
C VAL A 251 -1.54 8.44 -14.33
N SER A 252 -1.61 9.53 -13.59
CA SER A 252 -2.42 10.72 -13.88
C SER A 252 -1.53 11.94 -14.08
N PHE A 253 -1.95 12.85 -14.98
CA PHE A 253 -1.30 14.14 -15.22
C PHE A 253 -2.25 15.33 -14.99
N ASP A 254 -3.43 15.07 -14.41
CA ASP A 254 -4.49 16.07 -14.20
C ASP A 254 -5.10 16.00 -12.78
N GLY A 255 -4.29 15.56 -11.82
CA GLY A 255 -4.68 15.50 -10.41
C GLY A 255 -5.71 14.41 -10.11
N GLY A 256 -5.70 13.33 -10.89
CA GLY A 256 -6.58 12.17 -10.71
C GLY A 256 -7.94 12.29 -11.42
N ASN A 257 -8.12 13.25 -12.33
CA ASN A 257 -9.35 13.34 -13.11
C ASN A 257 -9.39 12.34 -14.27
N SER A 258 -8.21 11.95 -14.79
CA SER A 258 -8.04 10.84 -15.72
C SER A 258 -6.78 10.03 -15.40
N TRP A 259 -6.75 8.78 -15.85
CA TRP A 259 -5.68 7.83 -15.58
C TRP A 259 -5.28 7.04 -16.81
N SER A 260 -4.04 6.61 -16.88
CA SER A 260 -3.61 5.63 -17.88
C SER A 260 -4.37 4.31 -17.69
N THR A 261 -4.36 3.46 -18.72
CA THR A 261 -4.94 2.14 -18.63
C THR A 261 -4.19 1.26 -17.60
N MET A 262 -4.90 0.37 -16.92
CA MET A 262 -4.29 -0.69 -16.11
C MET A 262 -3.67 -1.80 -16.99
N MET A 263 -4.04 -1.91 -18.26
CA MET A 263 -3.55 -2.91 -19.23
C MET A 263 -2.16 -2.55 -19.77
N ASN A 264 -1.26 -2.08 -18.92
CA ASN A 264 0.08 -1.63 -19.27
C ASN A 264 1.20 -2.52 -18.67
N GLN A 265 0.83 -3.60 -18.00
CA GLN A 265 1.75 -4.51 -17.33
C GLN A 265 1.49 -5.95 -17.78
N PRO A 266 2.53 -6.68 -18.23
CA PRO A 266 2.38 -8.05 -18.70
C PRO A 266 2.40 -9.04 -17.52
N THR A 267 1.52 -8.84 -16.53
CA THR A 267 1.44 -9.66 -15.33
C THR A 267 0.03 -10.17 -15.13
N VAL A 268 -0.08 -11.39 -14.59
CA VAL A 268 -1.35 -12.02 -14.24
C VAL A 268 -1.13 -13.02 -13.11
N GLN A 269 -2.08 -13.09 -12.18
CA GLN A 269 -2.14 -14.14 -11.18
C GLN A 269 -3.37 -15.00 -11.46
N VAL A 270 -3.16 -16.21 -11.94
CA VAL A 270 -4.24 -17.13 -12.34
C VAL A 270 -4.46 -18.18 -11.25
N TYR A 271 -5.72 -18.36 -10.83
CA TYR A 271 -6.08 -19.37 -9.83
C TYR A 271 -6.02 -20.79 -10.41
N ARG A 272 -6.61 -20.98 -11.58
CA ARG A 272 -6.71 -22.29 -12.25
C ARG A 272 -6.64 -22.09 -13.76
N ILE A 273 -6.11 -23.08 -14.44
CA ILE A 273 -5.90 -23.05 -15.88
C ILE A 273 -6.62 -24.24 -16.52
N SER A 274 -7.27 -24.00 -17.64
CA SER A 274 -7.75 -25.00 -18.59
C SER A 274 -7.34 -24.63 -20.02
N THR A 275 -7.48 -25.56 -20.94
CA THR A 275 -7.25 -25.33 -22.38
C THR A 275 -8.45 -25.81 -23.17
N ASP A 276 -8.67 -25.22 -24.34
CA ASP A 276 -9.66 -25.70 -25.31
C ASP A 276 -9.04 -26.60 -26.43
N ASN A 277 -9.88 -27.09 -27.32
CA ASN A 277 -9.49 -27.91 -28.46
C ASN A 277 -9.36 -27.14 -29.78
N ALA A 278 -9.31 -25.81 -29.75
CA ALA A 278 -9.07 -24.99 -30.94
C ALA A 278 -7.63 -25.11 -31.43
N PHE A 279 -7.37 -24.68 -32.65
CA PHE A 279 -6.00 -24.53 -33.15
C PHE A 279 -5.75 -23.10 -33.68
N PRO A 280 -4.78 -22.39 -33.15
CA PRO A 280 -4.03 -22.67 -31.90
C PRO A 280 -4.97 -22.85 -30.72
N TYR A 281 -4.64 -23.74 -29.77
CA TYR A 281 -5.44 -23.86 -28.56
C TYR A 281 -5.39 -22.56 -27.74
N ARG A 282 -6.43 -22.32 -26.95
CA ARG A 282 -6.47 -21.16 -26.03
C ARG A 282 -6.33 -21.63 -24.60
N ILE A 283 -5.74 -20.78 -23.77
CA ILE A 283 -5.61 -20.94 -22.33
C ILE A 283 -6.72 -20.13 -21.69
N LEU A 284 -7.46 -20.73 -20.75
CA LEU A 284 -8.56 -20.12 -20.03
C LEU A 284 -8.27 -20.12 -18.52
N GLY A 285 -8.65 -19.08 -17.83
CA GLY A 285 -8.49 -19.00 -16.38
C GLY A 285 -9.16 -17.79 -15.75
N GLY A 286 -9.51 -17.92 -14.47
CA GLY A 286 -9.89 -16.82 -13.61
C GLY A 286 -8.65 -16.19 -12.98
N GLN A 287 -8.52 -14.88 -13.06
CA GLN A 287 -7.39 -14.15 -12.46
C GLN A 287 -7.82 -13.43 -11.17
N GLN A 288 -6.87 -13.29 -10.28
CA GLN A 288 -7.03 -12.53 -9.06
C GLN A 288 -7.44 -11.09 -9.43
N ASP A 289 -8.56 -10.62 -8.88
CA ASP A 289 -9.10 -9.25 -8.95
C ASP A 289 -9.41 -8.71 -10.36
N ASN A 290 -9.18 -9.48 -11.43
CA ASN A 290 -9.31 -9.02 -12.82
C ASN A 290 -10.21 -9.89 -13.71
N GLY A 291 -11.15 -10.64 -13.12
CA GLY A 291 -12.13 -11.42 -13.85
C GLY A 291 -11.55 -12.70 -14.48
N ALA A 292 -12.11 -13.12 -15.60
CA ALA A 292 -11.70 -14.33 -16.29
C ALA A 292 -11.35 -14.06 -17.77
N PHE A 293 -10.38 -14.80 -18.28
CA PHE A 293 -9.88 -14.61 -19.64
C PHE A 293 -9.75 -15.93 -20.41
N ARG A 294 -9.70 -15.81 -21.74
CA ARG A 294 -9.12 -16.80 -22.62
C ARG A 294 -8.12 -16.12 -23.58
N ILE A 295 -7.00 -16.76 -23.83
CA ILE A 295 -5.92 -16.20 -24.64
C ILE A 295 -5.33 -17.28 -25.55
N LYS A 296 -5.01 -16.93 -26.80
CA LYS A 296 -4.37 -17.84 -27.75
C LYS A 296 -2.99 -18.26 -27.26
N SER A 297 -2.66 -19.55 -27.37
CA SER A 297 -1.33 -20.06 -27.01
C SER A 297 -0.21 -19.56 -27.92
N ARG A 298 -0.55 -19.12 -29.13
CA ARG A 298 0.34 -18.46 -30.09
C ARG A 298 -0.44 -17.70 -31.15
N THR A 299 0.23 -16.77 -31.82
CA THR A 299 -0.30 -15.97 -32.92
C THR A 299 0.61 -16.06 -34.13
N TYR A 300 0.17 -15.53 -35.26
CA TYR A 300 0.98 -15.42 -36.47
C TYR A 300 1.91 -14.18 -36.45
N GLY A 301 1.80 -13.33 -35.43
CA GLY A 301 2.62 -12.12 -35.25
C GLY A 301 3.91 -12.39 -34.46
N PHE A 302 4.57 -11.31 -34.08
CA PHE A 302 5.83 -11.35 -33.31
C PHE A 302 5.64 -11.78 -31.84
N GLY A 303 4.40 -11.88 -31.36
CA GLY A 303 4.09 -12.27 -29.98
C GLY A 303 2.60 -12.19 -29.71
N ILE A 304 2.23 -12.64 -28.51
CA ILE A 304 0.87 -12.53 -27.98
C ILE A 304 0.70 -11.10 -27.44
N THR A 305 -0.42 -10.47 -27.78
CA THR A 305 -0.74 -9.10 -27.38
C THR A 305 -2.09 -9.04 -26.67
N ALA A 306 -2.47 -7.90 -26.13
CA ALA A 306 -3.77 -7.70 -25.51
C ALA A 306 -4.96 -7.97 -26.46
N SER A 307 -4.77 -7.80 -27.78
CA SER A 307 -5.79 -8.14 -28.78
C SER A 307 -6.02 -9.64 -28.98
N ASP A 308 -5.15 -10.47 -28.45
CA ASP A 308 -5.27 -11.95 -28.47
C ASP A 308 -5.96 -12.50 -27.22
N MET A 309 -6.24 -11.64 -26.25
CA MET A 309 -6.96 -11.95 -25.03
C MET A 309 -8.43 -11.52 -25.16
N GLU A 310 -9.31 -12.40 -24.74
CA GLU A 310 -10.76 -12.19 -24.71
C GLU A 310 -11.28 -12.43 -23.29
N ASN A 311 -12.32 -11.70 -22.90
CA ASN A 311 -13.02 -12.02 -21.67
C ASN A 311 -13.71 -13.39 -21.80
N ALA A 312 -13.61 -14.22 -20.78
CA ALA A 312 -14.29 -15.49 -20.68
C ALA A 312 -15.44 -15.44 -19.68
N ALA A 313 -16.29 -16.48 -19.68
CA ALA A 313 -17.30 -16.68 -18.66
C ALA A 313 -16.66 -16.85 -17.28
N GLY A 314 -17.36 -16.44 -16.24
CA GLY A 314 -16.88 -16.54 -14.86
C GLY A 314 -16.15 -15.29 -14.37
N SER A 315 -15.47 -15.44 -13.27
CA SER A 315 -14.78 -14.36 -12.58
C SER A 315 -13.59 -14.91 -11.80
N GLU A 316 -13.05 -14.10 -10.90
CA GLU A 316 -12.01 -14.47 -9.96
C GLU A 316 -12.32 -15.79 -9.25
N SER A 317 -11.29 -16.57 -8.96
CA SER A 317 -11.29 -17.83 -8.22
C SER A 317 -12.08 -19.01 -8.82
N GLY A 318 -12.95 -18.80 -9.78
CA GLY A 318 -13.72 -19.83 -10.45
C GLY A 318 -12.91 -20.70 -11.43
N TYR A 319 -13.49 -21.84 -11.83
CA TYR A 319 -13.04 -22.58 -12.99
C TYR A 319 -13.60 -21.92 -14.25
N VAL A 320 -12.80 -21.92 -15.30
CA VAL A 320 -13.21 -21.55 -16.64
C VAL A 320 -12.84 -22.71 -17.57
N VAL A 321 -13.80 -23.27 -18.28
CA VAL A 321 -13.59 -24.41 -19.19
C VAL A 321 -14.33 -24.19 -20.50
N ALA A 322 -13.78 -24.71 -21.59
CA ALA A 322 -14.46 -24.73 -22.88
C ALA A 322 -15.22 -26.03 -23.09
N ASP A 323 -16.31 -25.94 -23.86
CA ASP A 323 -17.01 -27.11 -24.34
C ASP A 323 -16.08 -27.96 -25.25
N PRO A 324 -15.96 -29.27 -25.03
CA PRO A 324 -15.02 -30.10 -25.77
C PRO A 324 -15.36 -30.26 -27.27
N LEU A 325 -16.62 -30.02 -27.63
CA LEU A 325 -17.08 -30.15 -29.03
C LEU A 325 -17.17 -28.77 -29.72
N ASN A 326 -17.37 -27.70 -28.97
CA ASN A 326 -17.42 -26.36 -29.50
C ASN A 326 -16.63 -25.38 -28.64
N PRO A 327 -15.36 -25.08 -28.97
CA PRO A 327 -14.49 -24.26 -28.15
C PRO A 327 -14.93 -22.78 -28.04
N GLU A 328 -15.94 -22.36 -28.80
CA GLU A 328 -16.53 -21.01 -28.65
C GLU A 328 -17.53 -20.93 -27.48
N ILE A 329 -17.98 -22.08 -26.96
CA ILE A 329 -18.82 -22.13 -25.77
C ILE A 329 -17.90 -22.29 -24.55
N THR A 330 -18.02 -21.38 -23.58
CA THR A 330 -17.26 -21.42 -22.33
C THR A 330 -18.18 -21.44 -21.13
N TYR A 331 -17.81 -22.19 -20.10
CA TYR A 331 -18.47 -22.25 -18.82
C TYR A 331 -17.53 -21.71 -17.75
N GLY A 332 -18.02 -20.86 -16.86
CA GLY A 332 -17.23 -20.27 -15.78
C GLY A 332 -18.06 -19.98 -14.54
N GLY A 333 -17.43 -20.10 -13.40
CA GLY A 333 -18.00 -19.79 -12.10
C GLY A 333 -17.30 -18.63 -11.43
N ASN A 334 -17.81 -18.24 -10.27
CA ASN A 334 -17.19 -17.27 -9.37
C ASN A 334 -17.30 -17.74 -7.91
N TYR A 335 -17.03 -16.86 -6.93
CA TYR A 335 -17.11 -17.21 -5.50
C TYR A 335 -18.42 -17.84 -5.04
N MET A 336 -19.51 -17.53 -5.69
CA MET A 336 -20.87 -17.90 -5.25
C MET A 336 -21.48 -18.98 -6.13
N GLY A 337 -20.75 -19.52 -7.09
CA GLY A 337 -21.15 -20.59 -8.02
C GLY A 337 -21.59 -20.08 -9.36
#